data_b7cf47fee578bb3e25b0f7133c94183c
#
_entry.id   b7cf47fee578bb3e25b0f7133c94183c
#
_cell.length_a   1.000
_cell.length_b   1.000
_cell.length_c   1.000
_cell.angle_alpha   90.00
_cell.angle_beta   90.00
_cell.angle_gamma   90.00
#
_symmetry.space_group_name_H-M   'P 1'
#
loop_
_entity.id
_entity.type
_entity.pdbx_description
1 polymer ?
#
loop_
_entity_poly.entity_id
_entity_poly.type
_entity_poly.pdbx_seq_one_letter_code
_entity_poly.pdbx_strand_id
1 'polypeptide(L)'
;MPFVLVHGGGFDSSCWDLLTPLLHAETYAVDLPGRGASAADLATVSLSDFADDVAAEIRARDLFDVTLVGHSLAGMTLPGVAARVSDRIGRLVFISCVVPPHGVSVADVLDTLSPTVAGIAARPDEDAIAADGTLPPDFATAMFCNDMDERQRAFTLAHLVPESLNVISEPADLDGLRHDIPRTYIRLLRDASLTLESQDRMVANLGDVQIIDLDAGHMAMISRPTELAAILEAL
;
A
#
# COMPACT_ATOMS: atom_id res chain seq x y z
N MET A 1 -9.77 -0.67 -18.63
CA MET A 1 -9.75 0.13 -17.40
C MET A 1 -8.32 0.57 -17.16
N PRO A 2 -8.02 1.87 -16.97
CA PRO A 2 -6.67 2.30 -16.59
C PRO A 2 -6.37 1.88 -15.15
N PHE A 3 -5.10 1.59 -14.87
CA PHE A 3 -4.63 1.36 -13.51
C PHE A 3 -4.07 2.65 -12.90
N VAL A 4 -4.41 2.91 -11.64
CA VAL A 4 -3.71 3.88 -10.79
C VAL A 4 -3.14 3.11 -9.60
N LEU A 5 -1.81 3.12 -9.46
CA LEU A 5 -1.08 2.32 -8.49
C LEU A 5 -0.58 3.22 -7.36
N VAL A 6 -0.97 2.90 -6.13
CA VAL A 6 -0.63 3.64 -4.91
C VAL A 6 0.29 2.78 -4.05
N HIS A 7 1.50 3.28 -3.80
CA HIS A 7 2.53 2.56 -3.03
C HIS A 7 2.21 2.49 -1.54
N GLY A 8 2.86 1.56 -0.84
CA GLY A 8 2.83 1.42 0.61
C GLY A 8 3.81 2.34 1.33
N GLY A 9 3.89 2.18 2.65
CA GLY A 9 4.81 2.91 3.50
C GLY A 9 6.27 2.59 3.20
N GLY A 10 7.14 3.60 3.32
CA GLY A 10 8.57 3.47 3.10
C GLY A 10 9.02 3.34 1.64
N PHE A 11 8.12 3.56 0.69
CA PHE A 11 8.37 3.48 -0.75
C PHE A 11 7.76 4.67 -1.50
N ASP A 12 8.10 4.77 -2.78
CA ASP A 12 7.51 5.68 -3.77
C ASP A 12 7.02 4.89 -4.99
N SER A 13 6.64 5.58 -6.07
CA SER A 13 6.14 4.96 -7.30
C SER A 13 7.09 3.97 -7.94
N SER A 14 8.40 4.08 -7.71
CA SER A 14 9.42 3.19 -8.28
C SER A 14 9.29 1.72 -7.82
N CYS A 15 8.60 1.45 -6.70
CA CYS A 15 8.33 0.09 -6.27
C CYS A 15 7.49 -0.72 -7.29
N TRP A 16 6.81 -0.03 -8.21
CA TRP A 16 6.00 -0.62 -9.29
C TRP A 16 6.76 -0.85 -10.60
N ASP A 17 8.04 -0.44 -10.69
CA ASP A 17 8.81 -0.46 -11.95
C ASP A 17 8.93 -1.84 -12.60
N LEU A 18 8.92 -2.92 -11.80
CA LEU A 18 8.96 -4.29 -12.33
C LEU A 18 7.59 -4.81 -12.75
N LEU A 19 6.51 -4.24 -12.23
CA LEU A 19 5.13 -4.63 -12.54
C LEU A 19 4.57 -3.85 -13.73
N THR A 20 4.75 -2.52 -13.74
CA THR A 20 4.14 -1.62 -14.73
C THR A 20 4.37 -2.04 -16.18
N PRO A 21 5.58 -2.48 -16.60
CA PRO A 21 5.81 -2.92 -17.99
C PRO A 21 5.06 -4.20 -18.38
N LEU A 22 4.51 -4.93 -17.43
CA LEU A 22 3.78 -6.19 -17.64
C LEU A 22 2.27 -5.98 -17.77
N LEU A 23 1.76 -4.78 -17.41
CA LEU A 23 0.37 -4.41 -17.55
C LEU A 23 0.11 -3.88 -18.96
N HIS A 24 -0.95 -4.37 -19.62
CA HIS A 24 -1.30 -3.95 -20.98
C HIS A 24 -2.13 -2.68 -21.00
N ALA A 25 -2.93 -2.45 -19.96
CA ALA A 25 -3.73 -1.25 -19.83
C ALA A 25 -2.87 -0.04 -19.46
N GLU A 26 -3.36 1.14 -19.78
CA GLU A 26 -2.74 2.40 -19.35
C GLU A 26 -2.56 2.42 -17.84
N THR A 27 -1.34 2.70 -17.36
CA THR A 27 -0.98 2.53 -15.95
C THR A 27 -0.22 3.75 -15.44
N TYR A 28 -0.65 4.24 -14.28
CA TYR A 28 -0.08 5.39 -13.59
C TYR A 28 0.32 5.01 -12.17
N ALA A 29 1.62 4.90 -11.90
CA ALA A 29 2.14 4.79 -10.55
C ALA A 29 2.31 6.21 -9.99
N VAL A 30 1.71 6.49 -8.84
CA VAL A 30 1.71 7.84 -8.24
C VAL A 30 2.71 7.93 -7.10
N ASP A 31 3.37 9.07 -6.96
CA ASP A 31 4.15 9.44 -5.78
C ASP A 31 3.23 10.17 -4.81
N LEU A 32 2.99 9.60 -3.63
CA LEU A 32 2.24 10.28 -2.60
C LEU A 32 3.03 11.50 -2.06
N PRO A 33 2.37 12.55 -1.54
CA PRO A 33 3.02 13.71 -0.97
C PRO A 33 4.17 13.38 -0.01
N GLY A 34 5.34 13.98 -0.24
CA GLY A 34 6.58 13.71 0.49
C GLY A 34 7.42 12.56 -0.06
N ARG A 35 7.05 11.94 -1.19
CA ARG A 35 7.79 10.86 -1.85
C ARG A 35 8.10 11.20 -3.30
N GLY A 36 9.18 10.59 -3.82
CA GLY A 36 9.55 10.70 -5.22
C GLY A 36 9.57 12.15 -5.72
N ALA A 37 8.76 12.44 -6.73
CA ALA A 37 8.63 13.79 -7.31
C ALA A 37 7.62 14.69 -6.57
N SER A 38 6.79 14.15 -5.64
CA SER A 38 5.77 14.91 -4.91
C SER A 38 6.33 15.46 -3.60
N ALA A 39 6.88 16.69 -3.63
CA ALA A 39 7.50 17.30 -2.47
C ALA A 39 6.45 17.71 -1.42
N ALA A 40 6.62 17.27 -0.16
CA ALA A 40 5.86 17.72 1.00
C ALA A 40 6.67 17.50 2.29
N ASP A 41 6.27 18.17 3.38
CA ASP A 41 6.86 17.95 4.70
C ASP A 41 6.21 16.73 5.36
N LEU A 42 6.97 15.66 5.54
CA LEU A 42 6.52 14.41 6.16
C LEU A 42 6.02 14.57 7.60
N ALA A 43 6.46 15.64 8.29
CA ALA A 43 5.99 15.92 9.66
C ALA A 43 4.55 16.46 9.72
N THR A 44 4.03 16.95 8.59
CA THR A 44 2.71 17.61 8.54
C THR A 44 1.74 16.97 7.54
N VAL A 45 2.23 16.12 6.63
CA VAL A 45 1.40 15.46 5.64
C VAL A 45 0.39 14.51 6.31
N SER A 46 -0.81 14.43 5.76
CA SER A 46 -1.95 13.68 6.29
C SER A 46 -2.46 12.63 5.30
N LEU A 47 -3.27 11.68 5.79
CA LEU A 47 -4.02 10.74 4.94
C LEU A 47 -4.99 11.48 4.00
N SER A 48 -5.52 12.63 4.43
CA SER A 48 -6.34 13.48 3.57
C SER A 48 -5.54 14.03 2.40
N ASP A 49 -4.30 14.50 2.63
CA ASP A 49 -3.43 15.00 1.55
C ASP A 49 -3.11 13.90 0.54
N PHE A 50 -2.86 12.66 1.01
CA PHE A 50 -2.65 11.51 0.12
C PHE A 50 -3.88 11.25 -0.76
N ALA A 51 -5.06 11.25 -0.17
CA ALA A 51 -6.29 11.00 -0.90
C ALA A 51 -6.63 12.14 -1.88
N ASP A 52 -6.36 13.40 -1.50
CA ASP A 52 -6.58 14.57 -2.35
C ASP A 52 -5.65 14.55 -3.56
N ASP A 53 -4.37 14.20 -3.38
CA ASP A 53 -3.37 14.14 -4.43
C ASP A 53 -3.71 13.07 -5.47
N VAL A 54 -3.99 11.83 -5.04
CA VAL A 54 -4.39 10.74 -5.95
C VAL A 54 -5.70 11.08 -6.68
N ALA A 55 -6.68 11.67 -6.00
CA ALA A 55 -7.93 12.09 -6.62
C ALA A 55 -7.71 13.23 -7.63
N ALA A 56 -6.80 14.16 -7.35
CA ALA A 56 -6.41 15.23 -8.27
C ALA A 56 -5.73 14.66 -9.53
N GLU A 57 -4.85 13.67 -9.38
CA GLU A 57 -4.19 13.00 -10.49
C GLU A 57 -5.19 12.28 -11.42
N ILE A 58 -6.17 11.55 -10.84
CA ILE A 58 -7.26 10.92 -11.59
C ILE A 58 -8.07 11.95 -12.38
N ARG A 59 -8.39 13.11 -11.77
CA ARG A 59 -9.13 14.19 -12.43
C ARG A 59 -8.29 14.89 -13.50
N ALA A 60 -7.03 15.21 -13.22
CA ALA A 60 -6.15 15.93 -14.13
C ALA A 60 -5.89 15.15 -15.43
N ARG A 61 -5.88 13.82 -15.36
CA ARG A 61 -5.76 12.93 -16.52
C ARG A 61 -7.10 12.56 -17.15
N ASP A 62 -8.20 13.07 -16.61
CA ASP A 62 -9.58 12.75 -17.04
C ASP A 62 -9.85 11.23 -17.12
N LEU A 63 -9.34 10.47 -16.14
CA LEU A 63 -9.52 9.02 -16.09
C LEU A 63 -10.91 8.66 -15.59
N PHE A 64 -11.47 7.60 -16.19
CA PHE A 64 -12.75 6.99 -15.81
C PHE A 64 -12.59 5.47 -15.77
N ASP A 65 -13.47 4.81 -15.03
CA ASP A 65 -13.48 3.36 -14.85
C ASP A 65 -12.11 2.85 -14.37
N VAL A 66 -11.53 3.58 -13.42
CA VAL A 66 -10.19 3.34 -12.90
C VAL A 66 -10.17 2.08 -12.03
N THR A 67 -9.23 1.18 -12.28
CA THR A 67 -8.81 0.19 -11.29
C THR A 67 -7.78 0.84 -10.36
N LEU A 68 -8.24 1.27 -9.18
CA LEU A 68 -7.37 1.88 -8.17
C LEU A 68 -6.76 0.78 -7.30
N VAL A 69 -5.44 0.61 -7.42
CA VAL A 69 -4.68 -0.45 -6.75
C VAL A 69 -3.83 0.16 -5.65
N GLY A 70 -3.96 -0.36 -4.43
CA GLY A 70 -3.10 0.03 -3.31
C GLY A 70 -2.36 -1.15 -2.73
N HIS A 71 -1.18 -0.89 -2.19
CA HIS A 71 -0.36 -1.87 -1.49
C HIS A 71 -0.14 -1.45 -0.05
N SER A 72 -0.22 -2.40 0.89
CA SER A 72 0.18 -2.19 2.29
C SER A 72 -0.50 -0.97 2.93
N LEU A 73 0.25 0.05 3.36
CA LEU A 73 -0.25 1.28 3.99
C LEU A 73 -1.24 2.07 3.09
N ALA A 74 -1.21 1.89 1.76
CA ALA A 74 -2.17 2.51 0.86
C ALA A 74 -3.63 2.11 1.15
N GLY A 75 -3.86 1.03 1.90
CA GLY A 75 -5.18 0.68 2.41
C GLY A 75 -5.85 1.78 3.23
N MET A 76 -5.07 2.66 3.85
CA MET A 76 -5.52 3.87 4.55
C MET A 76 -5.93 4.99 3.58
N THR A 77 -5.34 5.01 2.38
CA THR A 77 -5.54 6.08 1.37
C THR A 77 -6.72 5.78 0.44
N LEU A 78 -6.86 4.52 -0.02
CA LEU A 78 -7.85 4.16 -1.03
C LEU A 78 -9.29 4.54 -0.67
N PRO A 79 -9.78 4.33 0.56
CA PRO A 79 -11.13 4.75 0.93
C PRO A 79 -11.32 6.27 0.80
N GLY A 80 -10.33 7.06 1.19
CA GLY A 80 -10.34 8.51 1.05
C GLY A 80 -10.41 8.97 -0.42
N VAL A 81 -9.70 8.29 -1.33
CA VAL A 81 -9.80 8.54 -2.78
C VAL A 81 -11.20 8.20 -3.28
N ALA A 82 -11.74 7.04 -2.89
CA ALA A 82 -13.10 6.62 -3.27
C ALA A 82 -14.17 7.63 -2.82
N ALA A 83 -14.02 8.23 -1.64
CA ALA A 83 -14.92 9.29 -1.16
C ALA A 83 -14.90 10.55 -2.04
N ARG A 84 -13.80 10.82 -2.76
CA ARG A 84 -13.57 12.04 -3.57
C ARG A 84 -13.94 11.91 -5.04
N VAL A 85 -13.77 10.69 -5.60
CA VAL A 85 -13.91 10.42 -7.05
C VAL A 85 -14.58 9.08 -7.32
N SER A 86 -15.60 8.71 -6.52
CA SER A 86 -16.32 7.44 -6.65
C SER A 86 -16.92 7.23 -8.06
N ASP A 87 -17.30 8.32 -8.73
CA ASP A 87 -17.83 8.33 -10.10
C ASP A 87 -16.80 8.01 -11.19
N ARG A 88 -15.51 7.97 -10.82
CA ARG A 88 -14.39 7.66 -11.72
C ARG A 88 -13.74 6.29 -11.46
N ILE A 89 -14.07 5.66 -10.34
CA ILE A 89 -13.47 4.39 -9.93
C ILE A 89 -14.39 3.24 -10.31
N GLY A 90 -13.87 2.32 -11.13
CA GLY A 90 -14.56 1.09 -11.49
C GLY A 90 -14.30 -0.05 -10.50
N ARG A 91 -13.12 -0.06 -9.83
CA ARG A 91 -12.73 -1.10 -8.87
C ARG A 91 -11.67 -0.61 -7.89
N LEU A 92 -11.73 -1.10 -6.66
CA LEU A 92 -10.67 -0.98 -5.66
C LEU A 92 -9.95 -2.32 -5.51
N VAL A 93 -8.62 -2.32 -5.56
CA VAL A 93 -7.79 -3.50 -5.36
C VAL A 93 -6.82 -3.24 -4.21
N PHE A 94 -6.87 -4.10 -3.21
CA PHE A 94 -6.06 -4.05 -2.00
C PHE A 94 -5.05 -5.20 -2.02
N ILE A 95 -3.75 -4.91 -2.18
CA ILE A 95 -2.68 -5.92 -2.17
C ILE A 95 -2.06 -5.92 -0.78
N SER A 96 -2.35 -6.93 0.03
CA SER A 96 -1.90 -7.03 1.42
C SER A 96 -1.96 -5.69 2.17
N CYS A 97 -3.10 -5.02 2.07
CA CYS A 97 -3.29 -3.69 2.63
C CYS A 97 -3.60 -3.71 4.13
N VAL A 98 -3.10 -2.70 4.84
CA VAL A 98 -3.53 -2.38 6.20
C VAL A 98 -4.82 -1.57 6.11
N VAL A 99 -5.90 -2.12 6.63
CA VAL A 99 -7.22 -1.49 6.69
C VAL A 99 -7.79 -1.70 8.09
N PRO A 100 -7.37 -0.92 9.09
CA PRO A 100 -7.91 -1.00 10.45
C PRO A 100 -9.41 -0.68 10.46
N PRO A 101 -10.13 -0.98 11.54
CA PRO A 101 -11.50 -0.50 11.71
C PRO A 101 -11.59 1.03 11.59
N HIS A 102 -12.72 1.54 11.14
CA HIS A 102 -12.96 2.98 11.07
C HIS A 102 -12.69 3.66 12.42
N GLY A 103 -11.90 4.72 12.41
CA GLY A 103 -11.50 5.47 13.61
C GLY A 103 -10.30 4.89 14.37
N VAL A 104 -9.69 3.79 13.90
CA VAL A 104 -8.50 3.16 14.49
C VAL A 104 -7.29 3.47 13.62
N SER A 105 -6.16 3.82 14.21
CA SER A 105 -4.91 4.10 13.48
C SER A 105 -4.10 2.82 13.18
N VAL A 106 -3.13 2.92 12.28
CA VAL A 106 -2.16 1.84 12.07
C VAL A 106 -1.32 1.64 13.33
N ALA A 107 -0.95 2.71 14.03
CA ALA A 107 -0.20 2.64 15.29
C ALA A 107 -0.91 1.77 16.34
N ASP A 108 -2.24 1.83 16.41
CA ASP A 108 -3.05 1.05 17.36
C ASP A 108 -3.07 -0.45 17.08
N VAL A 109 -2.67 -0.88 15.87
CA VAL A 109 -2.72 -2.29 15.44
C VAL A 109 -1.36 -2.87 15.07
N LEU A 110 -0.27 -2.10 15.18
CA LEU A 110 1.08 -2.50 14.75
C LEU A 110 1.52 -3.85 15.34
N ASP A 111 1.28 -4.07 16.64
CA ASP A 111 1.66 -5.27 17.35
C ASP A 111 0.88 -6.52 16.89
N THR A 112 -0.23 -6.31 16.19
CA THR A 112 -1.09 -7.38 15.67
C THR A 112 -0.81 -7.74 14.22
N LEU A 113 0.00 -6.95 13.48
CA LEU A 113 0.24 -7.15 12.04
C LEU A 113 1.07 -8.41 11.78
N SER A 114 2.22 -8.52 12.44
CA SER A 114 3.06 -9.72 12.41
C SER A 114 4.06 -9.71 13.58
N PRO A 115 4.66 -10.87 13.92
CA PRO A 115 5.76 -10.91 14.88
C PRO A 115 6.97 -10.06 14.46
N THR A 116 7.22 -9.93 13.15
CA THR A 116 8.29 -9.08 12.60
C THR A 116 8.03 -7.61 12.90
N VAL A 117 6.84 -7.11 12.58
CA VAL A 117 6.44 -5.72 12.82
C VAL A 117 6.35 -5.42 14.32
N ALA A 118 5.74 -6.33 15.10
CA ALA A 118 5.67 -6.18 16.56
C ALA A 118 7.06 -6.12 17.20
N GLY A 119 8.02 -6.93 16.72
CA GLY A 119 9.40 -6.90 17.20
C GLY A 119 10.13 -5.59 16.89
N ILE A 120 9.81 -4.93 15.78
CA ILE A 120 10.32 -3.61 15.42
C ILE A 120 9.68 -2.54 16.32
N ALA A 121 8.36 -2.57 16.45
CA ALA A 121 7.61 -1.59 17.26
C ALA A 121 7.94 -1.65 18.76
N ALA A 122 8.37 -2.81 19.26
CA ALA A 122 8.75 -3.00 20.67
C ALA A 122 10.16 -2.54 21.01
N ARG A 123 10.98 -2.10 20.04
CA ARG A 123 12.34 -1.61 20.32
C ARG A 123 12.29 -0.19 20.88
N PRO A 124 12.88 0.04 22.08
CA PRO A 124 12.83 1.34 22.74
C PRO A 124 13.83 2.37 22.19
N ASP A 125 14.66 1.97 21.21
CA ASP A 125 15.82 2.76 20.80
C ASP A 125 15.50 3.60 19.54
N GLU A 126 16.05 4.83 19.53
CA GLU A 126 16.03 5.78 18.42
C GLU A 126 16.58 5.20 17.10
N ASP A 127 17.24 4.01 17.16
CA ASP A 127 17.77 3.27 16.01
C ASP A 127 16.73 2.43 15.27
N ALA A 128 15.49 2.33 15.75
CA ALA A 128 14.42 1.53 15.10
C ALA A 128 13.96 2.15 13.77
N ILE A 129 14.03 3.47 13.67
CA ILE A 129 13.80 4.25 12.45
C ILE A 129 14.91 5.29 12.39
N ALA A 130 15.54 5.48 11.24
CA ALA A 130 16.55 6.52 11.08
C ALA A 130 15.95 7.90 11.37
N ALA A 131 16.81 8.88 11.71
CA ALA A 131 16.38 10.24 12.08
C ALA A 131 15.57 10.94 10.95
N ASP A 132 15.69 10.46 9.73
CA ASP A 132 14.92 10.94 8.56
C ASP A 132 13.62 10.14 8.32
N GLY A 133 13.29 9.15 9.15
CA GLY A 133 12.10 8.31 8.98
C GLY A 133 12.29 7.08 8.10
N THR A 134 13.52 6.81 7.62
CA THR A 134 13.80 5.63 6.78
C THR A 134 13.96 4.38 7.64
N LEU A 135 13.37 3.25 7.21
CA LEU A 135 13.56 1.96 7.87
C LEU A 135 15.00 1.48 7.73
N PRO A 136 15.63 0.98 8.83
CA PRO A 136 16.92 0.34 8.75
C PRO A 136 16.91 -0.87 7.79
N PRO A 137 18.02 -1.10 7.03
CA PRO A 137 18.05 -2.15 5.98
C PRO A 137 17.79 -3.57 6.49
N ASP A 138 18.15 -3.90 7.74
CA ASP A 138 17.87 -5.20 8.35
C ASP A 138 16.38 -5.39 8.64
N PHE A 139 15.67 -4.34 9.09
CA PHE A 139 14.23 -4.37 9.29
C PHE A 139 13.50 -4.45 7.97
N ALA A 140 13.87 -3.61 7.00
CA ALA A 140 13.31 -3.66 5.66
C ALA A 140 13.51 -5.04 5.02
N THR A 141 14.68 -5.66 5.22
CA THR A 141 14.95 -7.03 4.75
C THR A 141 14.01 -8.05 5.40
N ALA A 142 13.83 -7.97 6.74
CA ALA A 142 12.98 -8.89 7.47
C ALA A 142 11.48 -8.73 7.10
N MET A 143 11.04 -7.48 6.88
CA MET A 143 9.65 -7.18 6.52
C MET A 143 9.32 -7.51 5.07
N PHE A 144 10.21 -7.18 4.14
CA PHE A 144 9.86 -7.06 2.72
C PHE A 144 10.52 -8.09 1.81
N CYS A 145 11.65 -8.72 2.22
CA CYS A 145 12.49 -9.45 1.28
C CYS A 145 12.51 -10.97 1.48
N ASN A 146 11.60 -11.53 2.27
CA ASN A 146 11.63 -12.94 2.68
C ASN A 146 11.44 -13.97 1.53
N ASP A 147 10.96 -13.54 0.35
CA ASP A 147 10.76 -14.39 -0.83
C ASP A 147 11.52 -13.91 -2.08
N MET A 148 12.51 -13.03 -1.89
CA MET A 148 13.27 -12.37 -2.94
C MET A 148 14.61 -13.03 -3.20
N ASP A 149 15.03 -13.01 -4.46
CA ASP A 149 16.43 -13.25 -4.84
C ASP A 149 17.32 -12.04 -4.46
N GLU A 150 18.63 -12.15 -4.69
CA GLU A 150 19.60 -11.12 -4.32
C GLU A 150 19.38 -9.80 -5.10
N ARG A 151 18.99 -9.88 -6.37
CA ARG A 151 18.73 -8.70 -7.21
C ARG A 151 17.46 -7.98 -6.78
N GLN A 152 16.40 -8.71 -6.52
CA GLN A 152 15.13 -8.19 -6.03
C GLN A 152 15.29 -7.53 -4.66
N ARG A 153 16.05 -8.18 -3.75
CA ARG A 153 16.38 -7.60 -2.45
C ARG A 153 17.19 -6.31 -2.58
N ALA A 154 18.23 -6.31 -3.42
CA ALA A 154 19.03 -5.12 -3.66
C ALA A 154 18.18 -3.97 -4.24
N PHE A 155 17.30 -4.28 -5.18
CA PHE A 155 16.33 -3.32 -5.72
C PHE A 155 15.44 -2.76 -4.61
N THR A 156 14.80 -3.60 -3.81
CA THR A 156 13.92 -3.18 -2.71
C THR A 156 14.61 -2.25 -1.73
N LEU A 157 15.82 -2.61 -1.29
CA LEU A 157 16.56 -1.81 -0.31
C LEU A 157 17.07 -0.47 -0.87
N ALA A 158 17.35 -0.42 -2.18
CA ALA A 158 17.78 0.82 -2.85
C ALA A 158 16.64 1.83 -3.07
N HIS A 159 15.38 1.39 -2.97
CA HIS A 159 14.18 2.23 -3.17
C HIS A 159 13.43 2.54 -1.88
N LEU A 160 14.06 2.31 -0.71
CA LEU A 160 13.51 2.75 0.56
C LEU A 160 13.56 4.28 0.65
N VAL A 161 12.45 4.86 1.08
CA VAL A 161 12.32 6.30 1.34
C VAL A 161 11.75 6.53 2.74
N PRO A 162 11.91 7.73 3.30
CA PRO A 162 11.31 8.09 4.59
C PRO A 162 9.80 7.91 4.62
N GLU A 163 9.24 7.52 5.78
CA GLU A 163 7.80 7.46 6.02
C GLU A 163 7.35 8.54 7.00
N SER A 164 6.14 9.02 6.81
CA SER A 164 5.48 9.93 7.75
C SER A 164 4.93 9.17 8.95
N LEU A 165 5.44 9.47 10.14
CA LEU A 165 4.87 8.94 11.40
C LEU A 165 3.48 9.52 11.67
N ASN A 166 3.16 10.69 11.10
CA ASN A 166 1.86 11.32 11.24
C ASN A 166 0.77 10.43 10.62
N VAL A 167 0.93 9.98 9.37
CA VAL A 167 -0.06 9.13 8.69
C VAL A 167 -0.25 7.76 9.37
N ILE A 168 0.78 7.23 10.04
CA ILE A 168 0.68 5.99 10.81
C ILE A 168 -0.20 6.18 12.06
N SER A 169 -0.18 7.38 12.63
CA SER A 169 -0.91 7.71 13.86
C SER A 169 -2.33 8.25 13.58
N GLU A 170 -2.66 8.58 12.34
CA GLU A 170 -4.00 9.05 11.99
C GLU A 170 -5.02 7.91 11.99
N PRO A 171 -6.26 8.16 12.48
CA PRO A 171 -7.34 7.17 12.43
C PRO A 171 -7.81 6.92 10.99
N ALA A 172 -8.12 5.66 10.67
CA ALA A 172 -8.66 5.26 9.38
C ALA A 172 -10.03 5.89 9.12
N ASP A 173 -10.19 6.52 7.96
CA ASP A 173 -11.51 6.94 7.45
C ASP A 173 -11.95 5.97 6.34
N LEU A 174 -12.95 5.14 6.63
CA LEU A 174 -13.50 4.14 5.71
C LEU A 174 -14.81 4.59 5.05
N ASP A 175 -15.21 5.84 5.17
CA ASP A 175 -16.49 6.34 4.63
C ASP A 175 -16.61 6.16 3.12
N GLY A 176 -15.51 6.25 2.38
CA GLY A 176 -15.50 5.98 0.93
C GLY A 176 -15.85 4.55 0.55
N LEU A 177 -15.75 3.60 1.49
CA LEU A 177 -16.18 2.22 1.25
C LEU A 177 -17.72 2.04 1.29
N ARG A 178 -18.49 3.10 1.61
CA ARG A 178 -19.95 3.09 1.49
C ARG A 178 -20.45 3.16 0.04
N HIS A 179 -19.59 3.60 -0.89
CA HIS A 179 -19.90 3.56 -2.31
C HIS A 179 -19.93 2.12 -2.80
N ASP A 180 -20.85 1.83 -3.73
CA ASP A 180 -21.02 0.51 -4.37
C ASP A 180 -19.96 0.34 -5.48
N ILE A 181 -18.69 0.22 -5.03
CA ILE A 181 -17.53 -0.01 -5.90
C ILE A 181 -17.04 -1.44 -5.64
N PRO A 182 -16.91 -2.28 -6.69
CA PRO A 182 -16.34 -3.62 -6.55
C PRO A 182 -14.97 -3.60 -5.88
N ARG A 183 -14.73 -4.52 -4.95
CA ARG A 183 -13.48 -4.62 -4.18
C ARG A 183 -12.85 -5.98 -4.36
N THR A 184 -11.54 -5.97 -4.48
CA THR A 184 -10.73 -7.19 -4.47
C THR A 184 -9.62 -7.03 -3.44
N TYR A 185 -9.39 -8.05 -2.62
CA TYR A 185 -8.23 -8.12 -1.75
C TYR A 185 -7.33 -9.27 -2.19
N ILE A 186 -6.09 -8.95 -2.56
CA ILE A 186 -5.07 -9.93 -2.91
C ILE A 186 -4.29 -10.24 -1.64
N ARG A 187 -4.50 -11.47 -1.08
CA ARG A 187 -3.76 -11.94 0.09
C ARG A 187 -2.42 -12.51 -0.36
N LEU A 188 -1.36 -12.11 0.33
CA LEU A 188 -0.01 -12.60 0.08
C LEU A 188 0.33 -13.70 1.10
N LEU A 189 0.44 -14.95 0.63
CA LEU A 189 0.48 -16.13 1.49
C LEU A 189 1.78 -16.28 2.29
N ARG A 190 2.87 -15.61 1.86
CA ARG A 190 4.18 -15.62 2.55
C ARG A 190 4.57 -14.27 3.12
N ASP A 191 3.60 -13.39 3.32
CA ASP A 191 3.84 -12.05 3.82
C ASP A 191 4.40 -12.07 5.27
N ALA A 192 5.58 -11.46 5.44
CA ALA A 192 6.23 -11.33 6.75
C ALA A 192 5.84 -10.04 7.50
N SER A 193 5.28 -9.05 6.79
CA SER A 193 4.79 -7.80 7.36
C SER A 193 3.35 -7.91 7.86
N LEU A 194 2.47 -8.57 7.09
CA LEU A 194 1.09 -8.87 7.48
C LEU A 194 0.85 -10.37 7.39
N THR A 195 0.69 -11.04 8.54
CA THR A 195 0.32 -12.46 8.54
C THR A 195 -1.04 -12.68 7.88
N LEU A 196 -1.32 -13.90 7.40
CA LEU A 196 -2.64 -14.24 6.83
C LEU A 196 -3.78 -13.92 7.80
N GLU A 197 -3.60 -14.19 9.10
CA GLU A 197 -4.58 -13.84 10.12
C GLU A 197 -4.80 -12.32 10.19
N SER A 198 -3.74 -11.52 10.04
CA SER A 198 -3.85 -10.06 10.01
C SER A 198 -4.54 -9.59 8.74
N GLN A 199 -4.19 -10.15 7.59
CA GLN A 199 -4.86 -9.85 6.32
C GLN A 199 -6.35 -10.19 6.39
N ASP A 200 -6.74 -11.32 7.00
CA ASP A 200 -8.15 -11.71 7.19
C ASP A 200 -8.90 -10.70 8.09
N ARG A 201 -8.24 -10.15 9.13
CA ARG A 201 -8.81 -9.05 9.93
C ARG A 201 -9.01 -7.77 9.09
N MET A 202 -8.07 -7.42 8.21
CA MET A 202 -8.21 -6.26 7.32
C MET A 202 -9.34 -6.46 6.30
N VAL A 203 -9.44 -7.66 5.72
CA VAL A 203 -10.54 -8.06 4.82
C VAL A 203 -11.90 -7.86 5.47
N ALA A 204 -12.05 -8.21 6.74
CA ALA A 204 -13.31 -8.06 7.47
C ALA A 204 -13.82 -6.61 7.55
N ASN A 205 -12.93 -5.61 7.44
CA ASN A 205 -13.28 -4.20 7.46
C ASN A 205 -13.69 -3.65 6.08
N LEU A 206 -13.54 -4.45 5.00
CA LEU A 206 -13.84 -4.04 3.63
C LEU A 206 -15.29 -4.32 3.19
N GLY A 207 -16.05 -5.09 3.96
CA GLY A 207 -17.41 -5.50 3.60
C GLY A 207 -17.43 -6.59 2.53
N ASP A 208 -18.26 -6.42 1.48
CA ASP A 208 -18.28 -7.35 0.35
C ASP A 208 -17.02 -7.17 -0.51
N VAL A 209 -16.17 -8.21 -0.54
CA VAL A 209 -14.86 -8.17 -1.17
C VAL A 209 -14.50 -9.53 -1.76
N GLN A 210 -14.05 -9.54 -3.02
CA GLN A 210 -13.44 -10.71 -3.63
C GLN A 210 -12.06 -10.96 -3.05
N ILE A 211 -11.75 -12.19 -2.65
CA ILE A 211 -10.42 -12.56 -2.15
C ILE A 211 -9.70 -13.39 -3.21
N ILE A 212 -8.43 -13.04 -3.48
CA ILE A 212 -7.53 -13.80 -4.37
C ILE A 212 -6.24 -14.04 -3.59
N ASP A 213 -5.77 -15.30 -3.61
CA ASP A 213 -4.51 -15.67 -2.97
C ASP A 213 -3.35 -15.65 -3.96
N LEU A 214 -2.22 -15.08 -3.55
CA LEU A 214 -0.97 -15.10 -4.30
C LEU A 214 0.17 -15.62 -3.40
N ASP A 215 0.89 -16.65 -3.86
CA ASP A 215 2.05 -17.21 -3.16
C ASP A 215 3.27 -16.30 -3.28
N ALA A 216 3.24 -15.19 -2.52
CA ALA A 216 4.27 -14.15 -2.50
C ALA A 216 4.51 -13.61 -1.10
N GLY A 217 5.68 -13.00 -0.89
CA GLY A 217 5.98 -12.12 0.24
C GLY A 217 5.37 -10.74 0.07
N HIS A 218 5.65 -9.82 1.00
CA HIS A 218 4.99 -8.52 1.09
C HIS A 218 5.07 -7.68 -0.18
N MET A 219 6.22 -7.64 -0.85
CA MET A 219 6.44 -6.84 -2.06
C MET A 219 6.21 -7.68 -3.33
N ALA A 220 4.98 -8.16 -3.52
CA ALA A 220 4.63 -9.03 -4.65
C ALA A 220 4.89 -8.38 -6.01
N MET A 221 4.80 -7.04 -6.13
CA MET A 221 5.11 -6.29 -7.35
C MET A 221 6.59 -6.37 -7.73
N ILE A 222 7.46 -6.78 -6.79
CA ILE A 222 8.90 -6.98 -7.01
C ILE A 222 9.22 -8.48 -7.08
N SER A 223 8.68 -9.29 -6.16
CA SER A 223 9.04 -10.71 -6.06
C SER A 223 8.30 -11.60 -7.05
N ARG A 224 7.06 -11.25 -7.43
CA ARG A 224 6.16 -12.01 -8.33
C ARG A 224 5.41 -11.09 -9.31
N PRO A 225 6.12 -10.19 -10.03
CA PRO A 225 5.46 -9.20 -10.88
C PRO A 225 4.60 -9.82 -11.99
N THR A 226 5.02 -10.94 -12.56
CA THR A 226 4.30 -11.61 -13.65
C THR A 226 2.97 -12.19 -13.16
N GLU A 227 2.99 -12.88 -12.04
CA GLU A 227 1.80 -13.49 -11.44
C GLU A 227 0.83 -12.41 -10.96
N LEU A 228 1.34 -11.33 -10.36
CA LEU A 228 0.52 -10.19 -9.94
C LEU A 228 -0.11 -9.48 -11.14
N ALA A 229 0.65 -9.26 -12.22
CA ALA A 229 0.12 -8.68 -13.46
C ALA A 229 -1.01 -9.53 -14.03
N ALA A 230 -0.85 -10.86 -14.08
CA ALA A 230 -1.89 -11.77 -14.58
C ALA A 230 -3.17 -11.69 -13.73
N ILE A 231 -3.06 -11.53 -12.41
CA ILE A 231 -4.22 -11.33 -11.54
C ILE A 231 -4.90 -9.98 -11.84
N LEU A 232 -4.15 -8.90 -11.91
CA LEU A 232 -4.70 -7.55 -12.14
C LEU A 232 -5.39 -7.44 -13.51
N GLU A 233 -4.82 -8.02 -14.55
CA GLU A 233 -5.40 -8.03 -15.91
C GLU A 233 -6.67 -8.89 -16.03
N ALA A 234 -6.89 -9.82 -15.11
CA ALA A 234 -8.06 -10.69 -15.08
C ALA A 234 -9.27 -10.09 -14.32
N LEU A 235 -9.08 -8.95 -13.64
CA LEU A 235 -10.12 -8.26 -12.87
C LEU A 235 -10.99 -7.35 -13.73
#